data_eac140f4aad96497b16f632ab720b944
#
_entry.id   eac140f4aad96497b16f632ab720b944
#
_cell.length_a   1.000
_cell.length_b   1.000
_cell.length_c   1.000
_cell.angle_alpha   90.00
_cell.angle_beta   90.00
_cell.angle_gamma   90.00
#
_symmetry.space_group_name_H-M   'P 1'
#
loop_
_entity.id
_entity.type
_entity.pdbx_description
1 polymer ?
#
loop_
_entity_poly.entity_id
_entity_poly.type
_entity_poly.pdbx_seq_one_letter_code
_entity_poly.pdbx_strand_id
1 'polypeptide(L)' 'GFPEVEVSIFVDDMIVQANSTLRLTGTYAMKSEVGRDRVGTFAIVTPVVDLASYTAIIAAHEAAWQQLSEQLARDL' A
#
# COMPACT_ATOMS: atom_id res chain seq x y z
N GLY A 1 -20.21 6.59 20.38
CA GLY A 1 -18.94 6.75 19.71
C GLY A 1 -18.96 6.15 18.31
N PHE A 2 -17.96 6.45 17.55
CA PHE A 2 -17.82 5.84 16.23
C PHE A 2 -17.28 4.42 16.37
N PRO A 3 -17.73 3.48 15.52
CA PRO A 3 -17.16 2.14 15.52
C PRO A 3 -15.67 2.21 15.14
N GLU A 4 -14.86 1.48 15.88
CA GLU A 4 -13.45 1.40 15.57
C GLU A 4 -13.22 0.38 14.45
N VAL A 5 -12.36 0.76 13.50
CA VAL A 5 -11.89 -0.14 12.46
C VAL A 5 -10.39 -0.33 12.67
N GLU A 6 -9.99 -1.56 12.86
CA GLU A 6 -8.59 -1.90 13.01
C GLU A 6 -8.07 -2.45 11.67
N VAL A 7 -7.02 -1.83 11.15
CA VAL A 7 -6.41 -2.23 9.89
C VAL A 7 -5.02 -2.76 10.15
N SER A 8 -4.77 -3.97 9.70
CA SER A 8 -3.45 -4.60 9.75
C SER A 8 -2.93 -4.76 8.33
N ILE A 9 -1.69 -4.37 8.11
CA ILE A 9 -1.05 -4.43 6.80
C ILE A 9 0.18 -5.32 6.90
N PHE A 10 0.25 -6.31 6.00
CA PHE A 10 1.37 -7.23 5.91
C PHE A 10 2.03 -7.06 4.56
N VAL A 11 3.24 -6.52 4.54
CA VAL A 11 4.00 -6.31 3.31
C VAL A 11 4.79 -7.57 2.99
N ASP A 12 4.52 -8.16 1.83
CA ASP A 12 5.28 -9.32 1.34
C ASP A 12 6.56 -8.88 0.65
N ASP A 13 6.45 -7.91 -0.26
CA ASP A 13 7.58 -7.40 -1.03
C ASP A 13 7.47 -5.90 -1.23
N MET A 14 8.61 -5.23 -1.16
CA MET A 14 8.76 -3.83 -1.57
C MET A 14 10.07 -3.75 -2.35
N ILE A 15 9.98 -3.78 -3.68
CA ILE A 15 11.13 -3.95 -4.56
C ILE A 15 11.20 -2.84 -5.59
N VAL A 16 12.39 -2.26 -5.74
CA VAL A 16 12.71 -1.38 -6.86
C VAL A 16 13.22 -2.26 -8.00
N GLN A 17 12.53 -2.21 -9.12
CA GLN A 17 12.81 -3.07 -10.26
C GLN A 17 13.64 -2.35 -11.32
N ALA A 18 14.38 -3.12 -12.12
CA ALA A 18 15.25 -2.59 -13.16
C ALA A 18 14.50 -1.84 -14.27
N ASN A 19 13.19 -2.06 -14.40
CA ASN A 19 12.33 -1.36 -15.37
C ASN A 19 11.86 0.01 -14.89
N SER A 20 12.51 0.59 -13.90
CA SER A 20 12.18 1.88 -13.30
C SER A 20 10.82 1.92 -12.63
N THR A 21 10.46 0.85 -11.95
CA THR A 21 9.23 0.81 -11.13
C THR A 21 9.54 0.35 -9.72
N LEU A 22 8.72 0.82 -8.78
CA LEU A 22 8.66 0.30 -7.41
C LEU A 22 7.41 -0.55 -7.29
N ARG A 23 7.58 -1.79 -6.84
CA ARG A 23 6.46 -2.71 -6.62
C ARG A 23 6.28 -2.96 -5.13
N LEU A 24 5.07 -2.70 -4.65
CA LEU A 24 4.66 -2.95 -3.27
C LEU A 24 3.52 -3.96 -3.28
N THR A 25 3.75 -5.13 -2.69
CA THR A 25 2.74 -6.19 -2.62
C THR A 25 2.55 -6.66 -1.20
N GLY A 26 1.36 -7.13 -0.90
CA GLY A 26 1.05 -7.66 0.41
C GLY A 26 -0.41 -7.98 0.60
N THR A 27 -0.77 -8.12 1.86
CA THR A 27 -2.15 -8.38 2.29
C THR A 27 -2.57 -7.38 3.35
N TYR A 28 -3.88 -7.18 3.47
CA TYR A 28 -4.43 -6.37 4.54
C TYR A 28 -5.61 -7.07 5.18
N ALA A 29 -5.85 -6.77 6.45
CA ALA A 29 -7.01 -7.24 7.18
C ALA A 29 -7.66 -6.05 7.87
N MET A 30 -8.98 -5.93 7.74
CA MET A 30 -9.78 -4.91 8.40
C MET A 30 -10.75 -5.58 9.34
N LYS A 31 -10.72 -5.19 10.61
CA LYS A 31 -11.66 -5.65 11.63
C LYS A 31 -12.54 -4.50 12.08
N SER A 32 -13.83 -4.72 12.08
CA SER A 32 -14.80 -3.72 12.54
C SER A 32 -15.65 -4.30 13.65
N GLU A 33 -15.93 -3.49 14.67
CA GLU A 33 -16.79 -3.90 15.78
C GLU A 33 -18.23 -4.14 15.36
N VAL A 34 -18.69 -3.47 14.33
CA VAL A 34 -20.09 -3.53 13.89
C VAL A 34 -20.27 -4.10 12.49
N GLY A 35 -19.20 -4.42 11.80
CA GLY A 35 -19.26 -4.92 10.43
C GLY A 35 -18.58 -6.26 10.28
N ARG A 36 -18.46 -6.67 9.03
CA ARG A 36 -17.71 -7.87 8.68
C ARG A 36 -16.23 -7.57 8.59
N ASP A 37 -15.43 -8.51 9.06
CA ASP A 37 -14.00 -8.48 8.81
C ASP A 37 -13.74 -8.64 7.32
N ARG A 38 -12.77 -7.89 6.81
CA ARG A 38 -12.37 -7.97 5.41
C ARG A 38 -10.89 -8.30 5.32
N VAL A 39 -10.55 -9.16 4.38
CA VAL A 39 -9.16 -9.51 4.06
C VAL A 39 -8.99 -9.35 2.56
N GLY A 40 -7.92 -8.72 2.16
CA GLY A 40 -7.62 -8.52 0.75
C GLY A 40 -6.15 -8.51 0.47
N THR A 41 -5.81 -8.43 -0.81
CA THR A 41 -4.44 -8.31 -1.27
C THR A 41 -4.25 -6.99 -1.99
N PHE A 42 -3.03 -6.51 -2.03
CA PHE A 42 -2.69 -5.33 -2.81
C PHE A 42 -1.42 -5.56 -3.62
N ALA A 43 -1.39 -4.96 -4.79
CA ALA A 43 -0.20 -4.92 -5.64
C ALA A 43 -0.15 -3.52 -6.27
N ILE A 44 0.79 -2.73 -5.82
CA ILE A 44 0.92 -1.34 -6.24
C ILE A 44 2.24 -1.18 -6.97
N VAL A 45 2.18 -0.59 -8.15
CA VAL A 45 3.37 -0.31 -8.96
C VAL A 45 3.41 1.20 -9.22
N THR A 46 4.51 1.82 -8.83
CA THR A 46 4.72 3.25 -9.06
C THR A 46 5.98 3.47 -9.89
N PRO A 47 5.98 4.46 -10.79
CA PRO A 47 7.18 4.76 -11.56
C PRO A 47 8.26 5.39 -10.67
N VAL A 48 9.52 5.05 -10.95
CA VAL A 48 10.68 5.70 -10.38
C VAL A 48 11.33 6.53 -11.50
N VAL A 49 11.33 7.84 -11.35
CA VAL A 49 11.79 8.75 -12.41
C VAL A 49 13.26 8.53 -12.74
N ASP A 50 14.07 8.24 -11.71
CA ASP A 50 15.51 8.02 -11.88
C ASP A 50 15.98 7.01 -10.83
N LEU A 51 16.38 5.82 -11.27
CA LEU A 51 16.87 4.77 -10.38
C LEU A 51 18.14 5.14 -9.64
N ALA A 52 18.94 6.07 -10.18
CA ALA A 52 20.16 6.55 -9.53
C ALA A 52 19.87 7.66 -8.50
N SER A 53 18.65 8.19 -8.47
CA SER A 53 18.28 9.28 -7.56
C SER A 53 17.61 8.74 -6.31
N TYR A 54 18.23 8.95 -5.17
CA TYR A 54 17.64 8.57 -3.90
C TYR A 54 16.31 9.29 -3.63
N THR A 55 16.25 10.57 -4.01
CA THR A 55 15.03 11.37 -3.85
C THR A 55 13.87 10.81 -4.69
N ALA A 56 14.15 10.37 -5.93
CA ALA A 56 13.13 9.78 -6.78
C ALA A 56 12.62 8.45 -6.22
N ILE A 57 13.48 7.65 -5.62
CA ILE A 57 13.09 6.39 -4.97
C ILE A 57 12.20 6.66 -3.77
N ILE A 58 12.54 7.63 -2.94
CA ILE A 58 11.70 8.03 -1.79
C ILE A 58 10.33 8.52 -2.27
N ALA A 59 10.28 9.34 -3.31
CA ALA A 59 9.02 9.82 -3.87
C ALA A 59 8.14 8.67 -4.36
N ALA A 60 8.74 7.65 -4.98
CA ALA A 60 8.01 6.46 -5.41
C ALA A 60 7.43 5.67 -4.22
N HIS A 61 8.17 5.55 -3.12
CA HIS A 61 7.67 4.93 -1.91
C HIS A 61 6.46 5.68 -1.34
N GLU A 62 6.56 7.00 -1.26
CA GLU A 62 5.46 7.83 -0.77
C GLU A 62 4.21 7.68 -1.64
N ALA A 63 4.39 7.68 -2.97
CA ALA A 63 3.29 7.48 -3.90
C ALA A 63 2.65 6.10 -3.74
N ALA A 64 3.45 5.06 -3.53
CA ALA A 64 2.93 3.71 -3.33
C ALA A 64 2.09 3.62 -2.05
N TRP A 65 2.56 4.18 -0.95
CA TRP A 65 1.80 4.19 0.30
C TRP A 65 0.52 5.01 0.18
N GLN A 66 0.55 6.11 -0.55
CA GLN A 66 -0.65 6.91 -0.81
C GLN A 66 -1.68 6.12 -1.61
N GLN A 67 -1.27 5.42 -2.65
CA GLN A 67 -2.17 4.56 -3.43
C GLN A 67 -2.78 3.45 -2.60
N LEU A 68 -1.99 2.84 -1.72
CA LEU A 68 -2.49 1.82 -0.80
C LEU A 68 -3.55 2.41 0.13
N SER A 69 -3.28 3.59 0.70
CA SER A 69 -4.25 4.26 1.58
C SER A 69 -5.56 4.55 0.87
N GLU A 70 -5.50 4.99 -0.38
CA GLU A 70 -6.69 5.24 -1.20
C GLU A 70 -7.47 3.96 -1.48
N GLN A 71 -6.78 2.85 -1.75
CA GLN A 71 -7.42 1.56 -1.95
C GLN A 71 -8.15 1.10 -0.70
N LEU A 72 -7.50 1.21 0.46
CA LEU A 72 -8.09 0.83 1.74
C LEU A 72 -9.32 1.70 2.06
N ALA A 73 -9.25 2.99 1.79
CA ALA A 73 -10.38 3.90 2.01
C ALA A 73 -11.58 3.54 1.14
N ARG A 74 -11.35 3.09 -0.09
CA ARG A 74 -12.44 2.65 -0.97
C ARG A 74 -13.09 1.35 -0.51
N ASP A 75 -12.32 0.49 0.16
CA ASP A 75 -12.81 -0.80 0.65
C ASP A 75 -13.51 -0.69 2.02
N LEU A 76 -13.36 0.45 2.67
CA LEU A 76 -14.13 0.75 3.88
C LEU A 76 -15.60 1.12 3.51
#